data_eb00546485753a8e39a2e36d4c3d0bb0
#
_entry.id   eb00546485753a8e39a2e36d4c3d0bb0
#
_cell.length_a   1.000
_cell.length_b   1.000
_cell.length_c   1.000
_cell.angle_alpha   90.00
_cell.angle_beta   90.00
_cell.angle_gamma   90.00
#
_symmetry.space_group_name_H-M   'P 1'
#
loop_
_entity.id
_entity.type
_entity.pdbx_description
1 polymer ?
#
loop_
_entity_poly.entity_id
_entity_poly.type
_entity_poly.pdbx_seq_one_letter_code
_entity_poly.pdbx_strand_id
1 'polypeptide(L)'
;MLSLAHKTIIMKKIIFSAMLALITLTAHAQRIKVNEPSISDYLPLLEAQGFKAYSFDTKKLKGATAQTVVMEYVKGQEPREVSGFSMSVDLDEKVVIGFVPSDNDSLARYVFKFREDRSFSSRLYLRPICDPQHPEEKWYMYNSRPFELTAPIEKEKFIPLVLYGSYWFDPDCNACRFCGDNFIKPDLTSDIVKYIPHFFVLGIKIL
;
A
#
# COMPACT_ATOMS: atom_id res chain seq x y z
N MET A 1 -76.60 31.79 11.14
CA MET A 1 -75.63 31.33 12.13
C MET A 1 -75.10 29.97 11.70
N LEU A 2 -73.86 29.87 11.30
CA LEU A 2 -73.24 28.54 11.05
C LEU A 2 -73.09 27.83 12.38
N SER A 3 -73.57 26.59 12.49
CA SER A 3 -73.46 25.75 13.65
C SER A 3 -72.00 25.59 14.12
N LEU A 4 -71.80 25.63 15.45
CA LEU A 4 -70.48 25.47 16.07
C LEU A 4 -69.69 24.21 15.51
N ALA A 5 -70.43 23.17 15.23
CA ALA A 5 -69.92 21.94 14.60
C ALA A 5 -69.30 22.18 13.21
N HIS A 6 -69.86 23.04 12.40
CA HIS A 6 -69.40 23.34 11.06
C HIS A 6 -68.07 24.13 11.12
N LYS A 7 -67.91 25.07 12.07
CA LYS A 7 -66.69 25.80 12.29
C LYS A 7 -65.51 24.88 12.74
N THR A 8 -65.80 23.89 13.59
CA THR A 8 -64.84 22.93 14.07
C THR A 8 -64.31 22.00 12.97
N ILE A 9 -65.18 21.60 12.03
CA ILE A 9 -64.82 20.77 10.89
C ILE A 9 -63.92 21.54 9.91
N ILE A 10 -64.26 22.81 9.65
CA ILE A 10 -63.44 23.64 8.74
C ILE A 10 -62.05 23.89 9.36
N MET A 11 -61.98 24.16 10.64
CA MET A 11 -60.71 24.39 11.36
C MET A 11 -59.83 23.16 11.36
N LYS A 12 -60.38 21.96 11.57
CA LYS A 12 -59.62 20.67 11.45
C LYS A 12 -59.08 20.42 10.05
N LYS A 13 -59.88 20.74 8.99
CA LYS A 13 -59.42 20.61 7.60
C LYS A 13 -58.28 21.57 7.28
N ILE A 14 -58.32 22.80 7.78
CA ILE A 14 -57.26 23.79 7.57
C ILE A 14 -56.00 23.38 8.29
N ILE A 15 -56.09 22.92 9.55
CA ILE A 15 -54.93 22.41 10.29
C ILE A 15 -54.30 21.19 9.61
N PHE A 16 -55.11 20.25 9.16
CA PHE A 16 -54.63 19.04 8.46
C PHE A 16 -53.97 19.38 7.12
N SER A 17 -54.52 20.33 6.36
CA SER A 17 -53.94 20.82 5.13
C SER A 17 -52.62 21.57 5.33
N ALA A 18 -52.54 22.39 6.37
CA ALA A 18 -51.34 23.10 6.77
C ALA A 18 -50.24 22.12 7.23
N MET A 19 -50.61 21.07 7.97
CA MET A 19 -49.67 20.03 8.41
C MET A 19 -49.13 19.20 7.24
N LEU A 20 -50.01 18.89 6.27
CA LEU A 20 -49.60 18.19 5.04
C LEU A 20 -48.64 19.04 4.18
N ALA A 21 -48.91 20.35 4.09
CA ALA A 21 -48.04 21.29 3.37
C ALA A 21 -46.66 21.47 4.05
N LEU A 22 -46.60 21.42 5.39
CA LEU A 22 -45.33 21.47 6.13
C LEU A 22 -44.50 20.21 5.90
N ILE A 23 -45.10 19.03 5.79
CA ILE A 23 -44.39 17.76 5.54
C ILE A 23 -43.76 17.74 4.12
N THR A 24 -44.45 18.35 3.14
CA THR A 24 -43.91 18.41 1.77
C THR A 24 -42.76 19.39 1.61
N LEU A 25 -42.65 20.42 2.49
CA LEU A 25 -41.55 21.38 2.45
C LEU A 25 -40.21 20.81 3.02
N THR A 26 -40.26 19.73 3.79
CA THR A 26 -39.06 19.11 4.36
C THR A 26 -38.44 18.01 3.49
N ALA A 27 -39.08 17.65 2.39
CA ALA A 27 -38.48 16.75 1.40
C ALA A 27 -37.39 17.49 0.62
N HIS A 28 -36.31 17.85 1.29
CA HIS A 28 -35.07 18.25 0.63
C HIS A 28 -34.53 16.99 -0.05
N ALA A 29 -34.81 16.84 -1.33
CA ALA A 29 -34.14 15.84 -2.14
C ALA A 29 -32.63 16.10 -2.03
N GLN A 30 -31.92 15.28 -1.25
CA GLN A 30 -30.48 15.30 -1.19
C GLN A 30 -29.96 15.04 -2.61
N ARG A 31 -29.35 16.05 -3.20
CA ARG A 31 -28.78 15.93 -4.53
C ARG A 31 -27.32 15.52 -4.37
N ILE A 32 -26.95 14.42 -5.00
CA ILE A 32 -25.55 14.05 -5.13
C ILE A 32 -24.92 15.06 -6.10
N LYS A 33 -23.89 15.76 -5.62
CA LYS A 33 -23.11 16.69 -6.44
C LYS A 33 -21.86 15.98 -6.93
N VAL A 34 -21.51 16.24 -8.18
CA VAL A 34 -20.20 15.86 -8.74
C VAL A 34 -19.17 16.87 -8.25
N ASN A 35 -18.10 16.39 -7.65
CA ASN A 35 -16.95 17.20 -7.25
C ASN A 35 -15.74 16.84 -8.13
N GLU A 36 -14.78 17.74 -8.23
CA GLU A 36 -13.49 17.41 -8.82
C GLU A 36 -12.74 16.44 -7.90
N PRO A 37 -12.20 15.33 -8.44
CA PRO A 37 -11.46 14.38 -7.65
C PRO A 37 -10.13 14.98 -7.14
N SER A 38 -9.80 14.70 -5.91
CA SER A 38 -8.52 15.02 -5.26
C SER A 38 -7.48 13.94 -5.56
N ILE A 39 -6.21 14.18 -5.24
CA ILE A 39 -5.15 13.16 -5.40
C ILE A 39 -5.45 11.89 -4.58
N SER A 40 -6.09 12.03 -3.42
CA SER A 40 -6.48 10.89 -2.57
C SER A 40 -7.54 9.99 -3.21
N ASP A 41 -8.35 10.52 -4.12
CA ASP A 41 -9.38 9.74 -4.80
C ASP A 41 -8.78 8.84 -5.91
N TYR A 42 -7.57 9.18 -6.38
CA TYR A 42 -6.81 8.37 -7.34
C TYR A 42 -5.99 7.26 -6.67
N LEU A 43 -5.68 7.36 -5.37
CA LEU A 43 -4.82 6.36 -4.70
C LEU A 43 -5.36 4.93 -4.81
N PRO A 44 -6.67 4.63 -4.58
CA PRO A 44 -7.19 3.28 -4.76
C PRO A 44 -7.07 2.76 -6.19
N LEU A 45 -7.15 3.66 -7.18
CA LEU A 45 -7.00 3.28 -8.60
C LEU A 45 -5.55 2.94 -8.91
N LEU A 46 -4.59 3.71 -8.38
CA LEU A 46 -3.17 3.42 -8.51
C LEU A 46 -2.80 2.11 -7.82
N GLU A 47 -3.33 1.88 -6.62
CA GLU A 47 -3.12 0.62 -5.89
C GLU A 47 -3.71 -0.59 -6.64
N ALA A 48 -4.91 -0.45 -7.22
CA ALA A 48 -5.53 -1.48 -8.06
C ALA A 48 -4.70 -1.79 -9.32
N GLN A 49 -3.94 -0.81 -9.81
CA GLN A 49 -2.99 -0.97 -10.91
C GLN A 49 -1.63 -1.55 -10.44
N GLY A 50 -1.48 -1.87 -9.15
CA GLY A 50 -0.26 -2.44 -8.58
C GLY A 50 0.79 -1.42 -8.14
N PHE A 51 0.48 -0.11 -8.18
CA PHE A 51 1.38 0.89 -7.58
C PHE A 51 1.34 0.78 -6.07
N LYS A 52 2.50 0.78 -5.43
CA LYS A 52 2.64 0.85 -3.97
C LYS A 52 3.79 1.76 -3.61
N ALA A 53 3.64 2.50 -2.51
CA ALA A 53 4.70 3.34 -2.00
C ALA A 53 4.72 3.36 -0.47
N TYR A 54 5.93 3.47 0.08
CA TYR A 54 6.21 3.57 1.50
C TYR A 54 7.07 4.79 1.75
N SER A 55 6.71 5.59 2.73
CA SER A 55 7.45 6.79 3.12
C SER A 55 8.04 6.62 4.52
N PHE A 56 9.33 6.87 4.64
CA PHE A 56 10.09 6.75 5.89
C PHE A 56 10.58 8.11 6.32
N ASP A 57 10.32 8.51 7.56
CA ASP A 57 10.82 9.75 8.14
C ASP A 57 12.32 9.63 8.43
N THR A 58 13.12 10.47 7.77
CA THR A 58 14.57 10.53 7.90
C THR A 58 15.06 11.90 8.40
N LYS A 59 14.18 12.74 8.97
CA LYS A 59 14.51 14.08 9.46
C LYS A 59 15.72 14.10 10.40
N LYS A 60 15.82 13.10 11.29
CA LYS A 60 16.95 12.97 12.23
C LYS A 60 18.27 12.60 11.56
N LEU A 61 18.22 12.15 10.31
CA LEU A 61 19.37 11.76 9.48
C LEU A 61 19.63 12.73 8.35
N LYS A 62 18.97 13.87 8.33
CA LYS A 62 19.11 14.88 7.29
C LYS A 62 20.57 15.29 7.13
N GLY A 63 21.07 15.21 5.90
CA GLY A 63 22.46 15.48 5.55
C GLY A 63 23.45 14.33 5.76
N ALA A 64 23.01 13.20 6.34
CA ALA A 64 23.83 12.00 6.35
C ALA A 64 23.84 11.37 4.95
N THR A 65 24.99 10.83 4.57
CA THR A 65 25.11 10.07 3.32
C THR A 65 24.64 8.64 3.54
N ALA A 66 23.73 8.16 2.71
CA ALA A 66 23.24 6.80 2.71
C ALA A 66 23.52 6.11 1.38
N GLN A 67 23.76 4.82 1.46
CA GLN A 67 23.90 3.92 0.32
C GLN A 67 22.65 3.06 0.20
N THR A 68 22.06 2.96 -0.99
CA THR A 68 20.96 2.01 -1.24
C THR A 68 21.49 0.60 -1.33
N VAL A 69 20.76 -0.33 -0.72
CA VAL A 69 21.10 -1.75 -0.70
C VAL A 69 19.85 -2.56 -1.03
N VAL A 70 20.01 -3.57 -1.88
CA VAL A 70 18.97 -4.55 -2.18
C VAL A 70 19.54 -5.94 -1.91
N MET A 71 18.92 -6.66 -0.99
CA MET A 71 19.25 -8.04 -0.67
C MET A 71 18.24 -8.99 -1.29
N GLU A 72 18.67 -10.05 -1.93
CA GLU A 72 17.83 -11.14 -2.43
C GLU A 72 17.92 -12.35 -1.51
N TYR A 73 16.77 -12.91 -1.19
CA TYR A 73 16.60 -14.10 -0.36
C TYR A 73 15.86 -15.17 -1.15
N VAL A 74 16.45 -16.34 -1.23
CA VAL A 74 15.82 -17.53 -1.84
C VAL A 74 15.81 -18.62 -0.80
N LYS A 75 14.67 -19.26 -0.57
CA LYS A 75 14.53 -20.32 0.42
C LYS A 75 15.56 -21.43 0.18
N GLY A 76 16.35 -21.73 1.23
CA GLY A 76 17.42 -22.74 1.15
C GLY A 76 18.74 -22.25 0.55
N GLN A 77 18.89 -20.95 0.29
CA GLN A 77 20.12 -20.35 -0.20
C GLN A 77 20.59 -19.23 0.74
N GLU A 78 21.88 -18.93 0.73
CA GLU A 78 22.43 -17.79 1.44
C GLU A 78 21.94 -16.48 0.80
N PRO A 79 21.60 -15.47 1.62
CA PRO A 79 21.22 -14.15 1.12
C PRO A 79 22.36 -13.52 0.32
N ARG A 80 22.00 -12.81 -0.75
CA ARG A 80 22.98 -12.09 -1.57
C ARG A 80 22.58 -10.64 -1.81
N GLU A 81 23.56 -9.77 -1.88
CA GLU A 81 23.34 -8.41 -2.36
C GLU A 81 23.17 -8.42 -3.88
N VAL A 82 22.12 -7.75 -4.36
CA VAL A 82 21.89 -7.58 -5.79
C VAL A 82 22.85 -6.52 -6.31
N SER A 83 23.89 -6.95 -7.00
CA SER A 83 24.94 -6.08 -7.52
C SER A 83 24.43 -5.10 -8.59
N GLY A 84 25.05 -3.92 -8.66
CA GLY A 84 24.83 -2.92 -9.72
C GLY A 84 23.86 -1.78 -9.35
N PHE A 85 23.36 -1.72 -8.12
CA PHE A 85 22.35 -0.74 -7.72
C PHE A 85 22.64 -0.01 -6.41
N SER A 86 23.92 0.05 -6.05
CA SER A 86 24.34 0.84 -4.91
C SER A 86 24.55 2.30 -5.34
N MET A 87 23.70 3.19 -4.82
CA MET A 87 23.81 4.64 -5.03
C MET A 87 24.04 5.32 -3.69
N SER A 88 25.04 6.17 -3.59
CA SER A 88 25.24 7.04 -2.43
C SER A 88 24.49 8.34 -2.63
N VAL A 89 23.69 8.74 -1.65
CA VAL A 89 22.89 9.95 -1.65
C VAL A 89 22.86 10.58 -0.28
N ASP A 90 22.73 11.90 -0.24
CA ASP A 90 22.46 12.61 1.00
C ASP A 90 20.97 12.54 1.32
N LEU A 91 20.66 12.12 2.54
CA LEU A 91 19.29 12.02 3.02
C LEU A 91 18.69 13.39 3.27
N ASP A 92 17.41 13.51 2.93
CA ASP A 92 16.56 14.65 3.31
C ASP A 92 15.56 14.21 4.40
N GLU A 93 14.44 14.86 4.51
CA GLU A 93 13.44 14.64 5.56
C GLU A 93 12.71 13.31 5.45
N LYS A 94 12.68 12.74 4.24
CA LYS A 94 12.02 11.45 3.98
C LYS A 94 12.68 10.68 2.85
N VAL A 95 12.59 9.37 2.95
CA VAL A 95 12.88 8.42 1.86
C VAL A 95 11.58 7.76 1.45
N VAL A 96 11.32 7.71 0.15
CA VAL A 96 10.15 6.99 -0.39
C VAL A 96 10.63 5.82 -1.24
N ILE A 97 10.07 4.64 -1.00
CA ILE A 97 10.29 3.46 -1.83
C ILE A 97 8.96 3.12 -2.49
N GLY A 98 8.94 3.10 -3.81
CA GLY A 98 7.75 2.79 -4.59
C GLY A 98 7.96 1.60 -5.51
N PHE A 99 6.89 0.86 -5.76
CA PHE A 99 6.82 -0.19 -6.78
C PHE A 99 5.86 0.26 -7.87
N VAL A 100 6.29 0.06 -9.10
CA VAL A 100 5.58 0.48 -10.31
C VAL A 100 5.26 -0.76 -11.12
N PRO A 101 4.06 -0.89 -11.68
CA PRO A 101 3.73 -1.98 -12.58
C PRO A 101 4.74 -2.11 -13.72
N SER A 102 4.98 -3.32 -14.14
CA SER A 102 5.85 -3.64 -15.27
C SER A 102 5.05 -4.32 -16.36
N ASP A 103 5.37 -4.05 -17.62
CA ASP A 103 4.78 -4.74 -18.77
C ASP A 103 5.23 -6.22 -18.87
N ASN A 104 6.16 -6.63 -18.02
CA ASN A 104 6.68 -7.99 -17.95
C ASN A 104 6.49 -8.54 -16.55
N ASP A 105 5.69 -9.58 -16.42
CA ASP A 105 5.35 -10.21 -15.13
C ASP A 105 6.56 -10.75 -14.36
N SER A 106 7.64 -11.10 -15.06
CA SER A 106 8.89 -11.58 -14.45
C SER A 106 9.79 -10.46 -13.92
N LEU A 107 9.36 -9.20 -14.05
CA LEU A 107 10.11 -8.03 -13.60
C LEU A 107 9.26 -7.16 -12.69
N ALA A 108 9.84 -6.67 -11.61
CA ALA A 108 9.29 -5.57 -10.83
C ALA A 108 10.17 -4.33 -11.00
N ARG A 109 9.54 -3.18 -11.20
CA ARG A 109 10.24 -1.90 -11.19
C ARG A 109 10.06 -1.27 -9.83
N TYR A 110 11.15 -0.82 -9.23
CA TYR A 110 11.11 -0.05 -8.00
C TYR A 110 11.75 1.32 -8.18
N VAL A 111 11.36 2.24 -7.31
CA VAL A 111 11.86 3.61 -7.27
C VAL A 111 12.27 3.93 -5.83
N PHE A 112 13.47 4.48 -5.65
CA PHE A 112 13.86 5.20 -4.46
C PHE A 112 13.79 6.70 -4.74
N LYS A 113 13.09 7.45 -3.91
CA LYS A 113 13.06 8.91 -3.93
C LYS A 113 13.61 9.43 -2.60
N PHE A 114 14.70 10.19 -2.67
CA PHE A 114 15.39 10.72 -1.49
C PHE A 114 15.10 12.22 -1.28
N ARG A 115 14.86 12.94 -2.39
CA ARG A 115 14.56 14.36 -2.44
C ARG A 115 13.56 14.61 -3.57
N GLU A 116 13.04 15.82 -3.65
CA GLU A 116 12.11 16.17 -4.74
C GLU A 116 12.75 16.05 -6.11
N ASP A 117 14.02 16.42 -6.20
CA ASP A 117 14.83 16.44 -7.42
C ASP A 117 15.66 15.16 -7.63
N ARG A 118 15.64 14.21 -6.68
CA ARG A 118 16.48 13.00 -6.74
C ARG A 118 15.68 11.73 -6.49
N SER A 119 15.52 10.98 -7.55
CA SER A 119 15.01 9.61 -7.51
C SER A 119 15.82 8.75 -8.47
N PHE A 120 15.89 7.46 -8.17
CA PHE A 120 16.38 6.50 -9.15
C PHE A 120 15.41 5.32 -9.22
N SER A 121 15.37 4.65 -10.36
CA SER A 121 14.57 3.46 -10.55
C SER A 121 15.42 2.32 -11.10
N SER A 122 15.08 1.10 -10.71
CA SER A 122 15.69 -0.11 -11.23
C SER A 122 14.68 -1.25 -11.26
N ARG A 123 15.15 -2.45 -11.61
CA ARG A 123 14.31 -3.63 -11.82
C ARG A 123 14.80 -4.79 -10.96
N LEU A 124 13.83 -5.57 -10.46
CA LEU A 124 14.07 -6.84 -9.78
C LEU A 124 13.65 -7.97 -10.72
N TYR A 125 14.48 -8.99 -10.86
CA TYR A 125 14.16 -10.19 -11.61
C TYR A 125 13.43 -11.16 -10.69
N LEU A 126 12.16 -11.38 -10.97
CA LEU A 126 11.28 -12.20 -10.14
C LEU A 126 11.45 -13.68 -10.47
N ARG A 127 11.15 -14.53 -9.49
CA ARG A 127 11.08 -15.98 -9.68
C ARG A 127 9.62 -16.40 -9.74
N PRO A 128 9.26 -17.35 -10.63
CA PRO A 128 7.89 -17.85 -10.66
C PRO A 128 7.55 -18.58 -9.36
N ILE A 129 6.29 -18.53 -8.99
CA ILE A 129 5.71 -19.38 -7.96
C ILE A 129 5.46 -20.73 -8.63
N CYS A 130 5.86 -21.81 -7.96
CA CYS A 130 5.56 -23.15 -8.40
C CYS A 130 4.25 -23.60 -7.75
N ASP A 131 3.23 -23.79 -8.56
CA ASP A 131 2.06 -24.57 -8.19
C ASP A 131 2.37 -26.04 -8.49
N PRO A 132 2.35 -26.93 -7.48
CA PRO A 132 2.60 -28.36 -7.70
C PRO A 132 1.58 -29.05 -8.61
N GLN A 133 0.37 -28.48 -8.74
CA GLN A 133 -0.69 -29.02 -9.60
C GLN A 133 -0.55 -28.56 -11.05
N HIS A 134 0.09 -27.41 -11.27
CA HIS A 134 0.29 -26.77 -12.57
C HIS A 134 1.75 -26.34 -12.72
N PRO A 135 2.72 -27.28 -12.75
CA PRO A 135 4.15 -26.97 -12.75
C PRO A 135 4.63 -26.27 -14.03
N GLU A 136 3.87 -26.34 -15.11
CA GLU A 136 4.10 -25.66 -16.37
C GLU A 136 3.71 -24.17 -16.34
N GLU A 137 2.82 -23.76 -15.42
CA GLU A 137 2.38 -22.38 -15.28
C GLU A 137 3.39 -21.58 -14.46
N LYS A 138 3.77 -20.42 -14.99
CA LYS A 138 4.70 -19.49 -14.33
C LYS A 138 3.95 -18.27 -13.85
N TRP A 139 3.68 -18.21 -12.55
CA TRP A 139 3.03 -17.07 -11.92
C TRP A 139 4.04 -16.22 -11.17
N TYR A 140 4.00 -14.90 -11.40
CA TYR A 140 4.88 -13.94 -10.77
C TYR A 140 4.08 -13.01 -9.85
N MET A 141 3.45 -13.59 -8.83
CA MET A 141 2.67 -12.83 -7.86
C MET A 141 3.56 -12.37 -6.71
N TYR A 142 3.72 -11.07 -6.58
CA TYR A 142 4.53 -10.46 -5.54
C TYR A 142 3.76 -9.37 -4.82
N ASN A 143 4.11 -9.15 -3.56
CA ASN A 143 3.56 -8.08 -2.74
C ASN A 143 4.62 -7.52 -1.81
N SER A 144 4.36 -6.36 -1.23
CA SER A 144 5.31 -5.68 -0.37
C SER A 144 4.77 -5.46 1.04
N ARG A 145 5.70 -5.40 2.01
CA ARG A 145 5.45 -5.03 3.41
C ARG A 145 6.58 -4.14 3.90
N PRO A 146 6.28 -3.07 4.67
CA PRO A 146 7.31 -2.28 5.32
C PRO A 146 7.88 -3.03 6.52
N PHE A 147 9.12 -2.70 6.88
CA PHE A 147 9.73 -3.16 8.12
C PHE A 147 9.30 -2.29 9.30
N GLU A 148 9.22 -2.90 10.48
CA GLU A 148 9.05 -2.21 11.75
C GLU A 148 10.39 -1.64 12.22
N LEU A 149 10.56 -0.31 12.10
CA LEU A 149 11.83 0.37 12.39
C LEU A 149 11.83 0.89 13.83
N THR A 150 12.08 0.01 14.78
CA THR A 150 12.10 0.34 16.22
C THR A 150 13.51 0.40 16.83
N ALA A 151 14.50 -0.17 16.16
CA ALA A 151 15.88 -0.20 16.65
C ALA A 151 16.62 1.11 16.36
N PRO A 152 17.60 1.50 17.20
CA PRO A 152 18.50 2.60 16.90
C PRO A 152 19.25 2.36 15.59
N ILE A 153 19.44 3.43 14.84
CA ILE A 153 20.18 3.38 13.58
C ILE A 153 21.68 3.34 13.90
N GLU A 154 22.35 2.30 13.38
CA GLU A 154 23.79 2.15 13.51
C GLU A 154 24.45 2.43 12.15
N LYS A 155 25.56 3.17 12.17
CA LYS A 155 26.39 3.40 10.97
C LYS A 155 26.91 2.08 10.43
N GLU A 156 27.12 2.04 9.11
CA GLU A 156 27.64 0.89 8.38
C GLU A 156 26.77 -0.38 8.44
N LYS A 157 25.65 -0.36 9.17
CA LYS A 157 24.70 -1.48 9.21
C LYS A 157 23.58 -1.31 8.18
N PHE A 158 23.15 -2.42 7.63
CA PHE A 158 21.98 -2.46 6.73
C PHE A 158 20.70 -2.21 7.53
N ILE A 159 19.92 -1.24 7.06
CA ILE A 159 18.62 -0.86 7.61
C ILE A 159 17.58 -1.32 6.60
N PRO A 160 16.86 -2.43 6.86
CA PRO A 160 15.80 -2.90 5.98
C PRO A 160 14.60 -1.95 6.05
N LEU A 161 14.06 -1.56 4.89
CA LEU A 161 12.91 -0.64 4.81
C LEU A 161 11.67 -1.34 4.27
N VAL A 162 11.79 -2.09 3.17
CA VAL A 162 10.66 -2.79 2.55
C VAL A 162 11.07 -4.19 2.12
N LEU A 163 10.23 -5.17 2.47
CA LEU A 163 10.26 -6.51 1.88
C LEU A 163 9.35 -6.52 0.66
N TYR A 164 9.84 -7.07 -0.46
CA TYR A 164 9.07 -7.36 -1.67
C TYR A 164 9.18 -8.84 -1.98
N GLY A 165 8.12 -9.60 -1.69
CA GLY A 165 8.17 -11.06 -1.66
C GLY A 165 7.12 -11.71 -2.54
N SER A 166 7.44 -12.92 -3.01
CA SER A 166 6.51 -13.76 -3.76
C SER A 166 5.39 -14.24 -2.86
N TYR A 167 4.24 -14.50 -3.47
CA TYR A 167 3.23 -15.34 -2.84
C TYR A 167 3.79 -16.76 -2.67
N TRP A 168 3.15 -17.56 -1.83
CA TRP A 168 3.40 -19.00 -1.74
C TRP A 168 2.11 -19.76 -1.97
N PHE A 169 2.25 -20.95 -2.52
CA PHE A 169 1.14 -21.86 -2.65
C PHE A 169 0.87 -22.55 -1.30
N ASP A 170 -0.37 -22.49 -0.84
CA ASP A 170 -0.84 -23.14 0.38
C ASP A 170 -1.71 -24.35 0.00
N PRO A 171 -1.22 -25.59 0.17
CA PRO A 171 -1.96 -26.79 -0.22
C PRO A 171 -3.22 -27.03 0.61
N ASP A 172 -3.29 -26.51 1.85
CA ASP A 172 -4.44 -26.73 2.73
C ASP A 172 -5.70 -26.01 2.23
N CYS A 173 -5.54 -24.89 1.55
CA CYS A 173 -6.64 -24.12 0.96
C CYS A 173 -6.60 -24.08 -0.56
N ASN A 174 -5.64 -24.76 -1.19
CA ASN A 174 -5.44 -24.80 -2.65
C ASN A 174 -5.40 -23.40 -3.29
N ALA A 175 -4.61 -22.49 -2.69
CA ALA A 175 -4.55 -21.10 -3.12
C ALA A 175 -3.16 -20.47 -2.92
N CYS A 176 -2.82 -19.51 -3.77
CA CYS A 176 -1.67 -18.64 -3.55
C CYS A 176 -2.00 -17.59 -2.48
N ARG A 177 -1.13 -17.44 -1.48
CA ARG A 177 -1.31 -16.55 -0.32
C ARG A 177 -0.17 -15.57 -0.16
N PHE A 178 -0.50 -14.40 0.39
CA PHE A 178 0.45 -13.43 0.93
C PHE A 178 -0.22 -12.76 2.15
N CYS A 179 -0.45 -13.55 3.18
CA CYS A 179 -1.15 -13.11 4.41
C CYS A 179 -0.22 -13.23 5.62
N GLY A 180 -0.52 -12.50 6.69
CA GLY A 180 0.26 -12.47 7.91
C GLY A 180 0.58 -11.04 8.33
N ASP A 181 1.76 -10.84 8.91
CA ASP A 181 2.18 -9.57 9.49
C ASP A 181 2.10 -8.41 8.49
N ASN A 182 1.53 -7.29 8.92
CA ASN A 182 1.49 -6.05 8.11
C ASN A 182 2.84 -5.32 8.12
N PHE A 183 3.64 -5.53 9.16
CA PHE A 183 4.99 -5.02 9.32
C PHE A 183 5.94 -6.18 9.56
N ILE A 184 7.09 -6.15 8.92
CA ILE A 184 8.10 -7.19 9.04
C ILE A 184 9.10 -6.81 10.13
N LYS A 185 9.46 -7.75 11.00
CA LYS A 185 10.51 -7.55 11.98
C LYS A 185 11.88 -7.46 11.29
N PRO A 186 12.75 -6.53 11.70
CA PRO A 186 14.05 -6.32 11.05
C PRO A 186 14.97 -7.53 11.02
N ASP A 187 14.83 -8.45 11.97
CA ASP A 187 15.56 -9.72 12.08
C ASP A 187 14.97 -10.85 11.22
N LEU A 188 13.93 -10.56 10.42
CA LEU A 188 13.23 -11.50 9.55
C LEU A 188 12.53 -12.65 10.31
N THR A 189 12.26 -12.50 11.61
CA THR A 189 11.56 -13.51 12.42
C THR A 189 10.04 -13.49 12.31
N SER A 190 9.48 -12.57 11.53
CA SER A 190 8.03 -12.53 11.22
C SER A 190 7.56 -13.82 10.59
N ASP A 191 6.38 -14.30 11.01
CA ASP A 191 5.89 -15.62 10.56
C ASP A 191 5.70 -15.72 9.04
N ILE A 192 5.25 -14.66 8.41
CA ILE A 192 5.10 -14.63 6.94
C ILE A 192 6.41 -14.97 6.20
N VAL A 193 7.57 -14.55 6.71
CA VAL A 193 8.87 -14.75 6.07
C VAL A 193 9.22 -16.23 5.92
N LYS A 194 8.73 -17.09 6.83
CA LYS A 194 8.97 -18.54 6.81
C LYS A 194 8.35 -19.23 5.59
N TYR A 195 7.28 -18.64 5.06
CA TYR A 195 6.51 -19.21 3.95
C TYR A 195 6.95 -18.68 2.59
N ILE A 196 7.45 -17.44 2.51
CA ILE A 196 7.83 -16.79 1.26
C ILE A 196 9.03 -17.50 0.63
N PRO A 197 8.89 -18.10 -0.56
CA PRO A 197 10.01 -18.84 -1.20
C PRO A 197 11.09 -17.93 -1.78
N HIS A 198 10.75 -16.70 -2.17
CA HIS A 198 11.67 -15.74 -2.75
C HIS A 198 11.25 -14.30 -2.40
N PHE A 199 12.18 -13.51 -1.90
CA PHE A 199 11.91 -12.09 -1.61
C PHE A 199 13.16 -11.23 -1.72
N PHE A 200 12.93 -9.95 -1.91
CA PHE A 200 13.93 -8.89 -1.82
C PHE A 200 13.69 -8.05 -0.57
N VAL A 201 14.77 -7.58 0.01
CA VAL A 201 14.74 -6.55 1.06
C VAL A 201 15.42 -5.31 0.51
N LEU A 202 14.66 -4.25 0.36
CA LEU A 202 15.16 -2.95 -0.06
C LEU A 202 15.42 -2.11 1.19
N GLY A 203 16.59 -1.50 1.27
CA GLY A 203 16.97 -0.71 2.41
C GLY A 203 18.12 0.24 2.12
N ILE A 204 18.67 0.79 3.19
CA ILE A 204 19.80 1.74 3.13
C ILE A 204 20.87 1.35 4.15
N LYS A 205 22.05 1.88 3.95
CA LYS A 205 23.17 1.83 4.87
C LYS A 205 23.68 3.24 5.07
N ILE A 206 23.77 3.70 6.30
CA ILE A 206 24.34 5.03 6.63
C ILE A 206 25.85 4.92 6.63
N LEU A 207 26.53 5.78 5.88
CA LEU A 207 27.97 5.81 5.72
C LEU A 207 28.65 6.69 6.79
#